data_7e646b1f73f439384282acafe1f57bc5
#
_entry.id   7e646b1f73f439384282acafe1f57bc5
#
_cell.length_a   1.000
_cell.length_b   1.000
_cell.length_c   1.000
_cell.angle_alpha   90.00
_cell.angle_beta   90.00
_cell.angle_gamma   90.00
#
_symmetry.space_group_name_H-M   'P 1'
#
loop_
_entity.id
_entity.type
_entity.pdbx_description
1 polymer ?
#
loop_
_entity_poly.entity_id
_entity_poly.type
_entity_poly.pdbx_seq_one_letter_code
_entity_poly.pdbx_strand_id
1 'polypeptide(L)'
;MNRFHKVVTLTFWATLGLVVAGGLVRATGAGLGCPDWPTCWGCWLPPMQLSDIPSQLDEAGNAYYLDKLDRKQYLNKFDSTKMWIEYLNRVLGVFIGLFIIATLAASFPLRKLSPRLFYGSL
;
A
#
# COMPACT_ATOMS: atom_id res chain seq x y z
N MET A 1 21.26 2.71 24.87
CA MET A 1 20.80 2.32 23.51
C MET A 1 20.55 3.58 22.72
N ASN A 2 21.31 3.83 21.66
CA ASN A 2 21.28 5.07 20.89
C ASN A 2 19.93 5.22 20.16
N ARG A 3 19.49 6.47 19.94
CA ARG A 3 18.22 6.78 19.23
C ARG A 3 18.12 6.02 17.89
N PHE A 4 19.24 5.89 17.19
CA PHE A 4 19.33 5.16 15.93
C PHE A 4 18.88 3.67 16.07
N HIS A 5 19.40 2.95 17.06
CA HIS A 5 19.00 1.54 17.27
C HIS A 5 17.50 1.38 17.56
N LYS A 6 16.91 2.32 18.32
CA LYS A 6 15.46 2.30 18.55
C LYS A 6 14.66 2.45 17.26
N VAL A 7 15.08 3.39 16.39
CA VAL A 7 14.42 3.62 15.10
C VAL A 7 14.55 2.39 14.19
N VAL A 8 15.75 1.83 14.08
CA VAL A 8 15.99 0.61 13.27
C VAL A 8 15.15 -0.57 13.78
N THR A 9 15.14 -0.81 15.09
CA THR A 9 14.36 -1.91 15.70
C THR A 9 12.86 -1.70 15.45
N LEU A 10 12.36 -0.46 15.62
CA LEU A 10 10.96 -0.13 15.35
C LEU A 10 10.61 -0.37 13.88
N THR A 11 11.46 0.11 12.95
CA THR A 11 11.26 -0.08 11.51
C THR A 11 11.23 -1.55 11.14
N PHE A 12 12.16 -2.36 11.71
CA PHE A 12 12.20 -3.81 11.49
C PHE A 12 10.87 -4.49 11.90
N TRP A 13 10.40 -4.24 13.12
CA TRP A 13 9.16 -4.83 13.61
C TRP A 13 7.92 -4.33 12.84
N ALA A 14 7.90 -3.04 12.46
CA ALA A 14 6.83 -2.48 11.66
C ALA A 14 6.78 -3.12 10.27
N THR A 15 7.93 -3.32 9.63
CA THR A 15 8.03 -3.99 8.32
C THR A 15 7.60 -5.45 8.42
N LEU A 16 8.03 -6.17 9.45
CA LEU A 16 7.61 -7.55 9.68
C LEU A 16 6.09 -7.64 9.87
N GLY A 17 5.53 -6.75 10.68
CA GLY A 17 4.07 -6.65 10.88
C GLY A 17 3.32 -6.39 9.58
N LEU A 18 3.84 -5.50 8.71
CA LEU A 18 3.25 -5.22 7.41
C LEU A 18 3.26 -6.46 6.50
N VAL A 19 4.36 -7.21 6.47
CA VAL A 19 4.48 -8.44 5.66
C VAL A 19 3.45 -9.46 6.12
N VAL A 20 3.29 -9.65 7.43
CA VAL A 20 2.27 -10.57 7.99
C VAL A 20 0.86 -10.08 7.64
N ALA A 21 0.57 -8.79 7.85
CA ALA A 21 -0.73 -8.20 7.52
C ALA A 21 -1.05 -8.34 6.03
N GLY A 22 -0.10 -8.01 5.15
CA GLY A 22 -0.25 -8.15 3.70
C GLY A 22 -0.47 -9.60 3.26
N GLY A 23 0.21 -10.53 3.91
CA GLY A 23 0.01 -11.97 3.69
C GLY A 23 -1.41 -12.42 4.09
N LEU A 24 -1.92 -11.97 5.23
CA LEU A 24 -3.28 -12.25 5.67
C LEU A 24 -4.32 -11.64 4.73
N VAL A 25 -4.15 -10.38 4.32
CA VAL A 25 -5.02 -9.71 3.34
C VAL A 25 -5.11 -10.52 2.05
N ARG A 26 -3.98 -11.03 1.57
CA ARG A 26 -3.95 -11.89 0.39
C ARG A 26 -4.63 -13.24 0.62
N ALA A 27 -4.35 -13.89 1.75
CA ALA A 27 -4.92 -15.20 2.10
C ALA A 27 -6.44 -15.15 2.25
N THR A 28 -6.99 -14.03 2.74
CA THR A 28 -8.45 -13.84 2.87
C THR A 28 -9.13 -13.45 1.56
N GLY A 29 -8.38 -13.29 0.47
CA GLY A 29 -8.91 -12.84 -0.83
C GLY A 29 -9.27 -11.36 -0.87
N ALA A 30 -8.93 -10.59 0.16
CA ALA A 30 -9.17 -9.14 0.18
C ALA A 30 -8.18 -8.37 -0.72
N GLY A 31 -7.05 -8.98 -1.10
CA GLY A 31 -6.03 -8.39 -1.97
C GLY A 31 -6.43 -8.22 -3.44
N LEU A 32 -7.70 -8.45 -3.79
CA LEU A 32 -8.26 -8.25 -5.14
C LEU A 32 -9.41 -7.23 -5.13
N GLY A 33 -9.55 -6.46 -4.05
CA GLY A 33 -10.62 -5.48 -3.90
C GLY A 33 -10.41 -4.20 -4.72
N CYS A 34 -9.17 -3.79 -4.92
CA CYS A 34 -8.81 -2.59 -5.69
C CYS A 34 -8.11 -2.99 -6.99
N PRO A 35 -8.71 -2.75 -8.18
CA PRO A 35 -8.13 -3.15 -9.47
C PRO A 35 -6.96 -2.27 -9.91
N ASP A 36 -6.85 -1.07 -9.38
CA ASP A 36 -5.89 -0.03 -9.78
C ASP A 36 -4.96 0.39 -8.65
N TRP A 37 -3.90 1.09 -9.00
CA TRP A 37 -2.92 1.67 -8.08
C TRP A 37 -2.37 2.97 -8.69
N PRO A 38 -2.21 4.06 -7.95
CA PRO A 38 -2.37 4.27 -6.50
C PRO A 38 -3.82 4.47 -6.03
N THR A 39 -4.75 4.57 -6.94
CA THR A 39 -6.19 4.72 -6.71
C THR A 39 -6.87 3.38 -6.40
N CYS A 40 -8.15 3.42 -6.07
CA CYS A 40 -9.01 2.27 -5.94
C CYS A 40 -10.33 2.57 -6.67
N TRP A 41 -10.58 1.85 -7.76
CA TRP A 41 -11.71 2.10 -8.67
C TRP A 41 -11.71 3.54 -9.23
N GLY A 42 -10.54 4.07 -9.55
CA GLY A 42 -10.36 5.42 -10.07
C GLY A 42 -10.48 6.53 -9.03
N CYS A 43 -10.78 6.22 -7.78
CA CYS A 43 -10.90 7.16 -6.67
C CYS A 43 -9.66 7.14 -5.77
N TRP A 44 -9.32 8.28 -5.19
CA TRP A 44 -8.28 8.36 -4.15
C TRP A 44 -8.69 7.68 -2.84
N LEU A 45 -9.99 7.64 -2.55
CA LEU A 45 -10.58 6.90 -1.44
C LEU A 45 -11.47 5.79 -2.02
N PRO A 46 -11.47 4.58 -1.44
CA PRO A 46 -12.30 3.49 -1.91
C PRO A 46 -13.78 3.88 -1.87
N PRO A 47 -14.55 3.64 -2.94
CA PRO A 47 -15.96 3.93 -2.96
C PRO A 47 -16.71 3.05 -1.96
N MET A 48 -17.71 3.60 -1.29
CA MET A 48 -18.54 2.84 -0.37
C MET A 48 -19.70 2.12 -1.06
N GLN A 49 -20.16 2.69 -2.17
CA GLN A 49 -21.25 2.16 -2.98
C GLN A 49 -20.86 2.12 -4.45
N LEU A 50 -21.51 1.24 -5.20
CA LEU A 50 -21.33 1.14 -6.65
C LEU A 50 -21.64 2.45 -7.39
N SER A 51 -22.55 3.27 -6.84
CA SER A 51 -22.89 4.59 -7.36
C SER A 51 -21.77 5.62 -7.26
N ASP A 52 -20.83 5.40 -6.34
CA ASP A 52 -19.72 6.32 -6.07
C ASP A 52 -18.53 6.09 -7.02
N ILE A 53 -18.58 5.01 -7.80
CA ILE A 53 -17.56 4.74 -8.81
C ILE A 53 -17.74 5.73 -9.95
N PRO A 54 -16.74 6.61 -10.21
CA PRO A 54 -16.83 7.54 -11.33
C PRO A 54 -16.98 6.74 -12.61
N SER A 55 -18.03 7.00 -13.37
CA SER A 55 -18.13 6.62 -14.78
C SER A 55 -17.15 7.49 -15.56
N GLN A 56 -15.85 7.25 -15.41
CA GLN A 56 -14.85 7.97 -16.18
C GLN A 56 -14.93 7.45 -17.61
N LEU A 57 -15.47 8.30 -18.44
CA LEU A 57 -15.31 8.22 -19.89
C LEU A 57 -13.89 8.73 -20.18
N ASP A 58 -13.13 8.01 -20.99
CA ASP A 58 -11.91 8.56 -21.56
C ASP A 58 -12.27 9.73 -22.50
N GLU A 59 -11.28 10.49 -22.98
CA GLU A 59 -11.49 11.60 -23.92
C GLU A 59 -12.22 11.18 -25.22
N ALA A 60 -12.31 9.88 -25.48
CA ALA A 60 -13.02 9.27 -26.61
C ALA A 60 -14.43 8.77 -26.24
N GLY A 61 -14.89 9.00 -24.99
CA GLY A 61 -16.23 8.59 -24.53
C GLY A 61 -16.36 7.12 -24.14
N ASN A 62 -15.25 6.40 -23.99
CA ASN A 62 -15.24 5.01 -23.54
C ASN A 62 -15.10 4.94 -22.02
N ALA A 63 -15.87 4.08 -21.38
CA ALA A 63 -15.75 3.85 -19.93
C ALA A 63 -14.43 3.13 -19.64
N TYR A 64 -13.39 3.87 -19.28
CA TYR A 64 -12.00 3.41 -19.14
C TYR A 64 -11.84 2.19 -18.23
N TYR A 65 -12.70 1.99 -17.25
CA TYR A 65 -12.63 0.87 -16.30
C TYR A 65 -13.60 -0.26 -16.57
N LEU A 66 -14.63 -0.04 -17.38
CA LEU A 66 -15.71 -1.00 -17.53
C LEU A 66 -15.67 -1.78 -18.84
N ASP A 67 -14.88 -1.31 -19.81
CA ASP A 67 -14.84 -1.93 -21.15
C ASP A 67 -13.76 -3.02 -21.28
N LYS A 68 -12.69 -2.94 -20.47
CA LYS A 68 -11.62 -3.96 -20.46
C LYS A 68 -11.87 -5.15 -19.54
N LEU A 69 -12.91 -5.10 -18.74
CA LEU A 69 -13.20 -6.06 -17.69
C LEU A 69 -14.69 -6.37 -17.76
N ASP A 70 -15.02 -7.64 -17.92
CA ASP A 70 -16.38 -8.12 -17.95
C ASP A 70 -17.20 -7.48 -16.81
N ARG A 71 -17.97 -6.43 -17.14
CA ARG A 71 -18.70 -5.56 -16.20
C ARG A 71 -19.48 -6.36 -15.18
N LYS A 72 -20.11 -7.47 -15.60
CA LYS A 72 -20.87 -8.36 -14.71
C LYS A 72 -19.99 -9.07 -13.70
N GLN A 73 -18.79 -9.47 -14.10
CA GLN A 73 -17.88 -10.20 -13.21
C GLN A 73 -17.29 -9.30 -12.12
N TYR A 74 -17.06 -8.02 -12.44
CA TYR A 74 -16.53 -7.04 -11.48
C TYR A 74 -17.60 -6.51 -10.53
N LEU A 75 -18.80 -6.24 -11.03
CA LEU A 75 -19.91 -5.82 -10.19
C LEU A 75 -20.28 -6.90 -9.15
N ASN A 76 -20.15 -8.18 -9.50
CA ASN A 76 -20.35 -9.28 -8.57
C ASN A 76 -19.21 -9.45 -7.55
N LYS A 77 -18.04 -8.85 -7.79
CA LYS A 77 -16.88 -8.87 -6.89
C LYS A 77 -16.74 -7.62 -6.03
N PHE A 78 -17.63 -6.65 -6.19
CA PHE A 78 -17.61 -5.45 -5.39
C PHE A 78 -17.89 -5.79 -3.93
N ASP A 79 -16.89 -5.66 -3.09
CA ASP A 79 -16.97 -5.84 -1.65
C ASP A 79 -16.24 -4.66 -0.98
N SER A 80 -17.02 -3.73 -0.49
CA SER A 80 -16.51 -2.52 0.16
C SER A 80 -15.57 -2.84 1.31
N THR A 81 -15.87 -3.87 2.10
CA THR A 81 -15.03 -4.29 3.23
C THR A 81 -13.65 -4.75 2.75
N LYS A 82 -13.59 -5.58 1.73
CA LYS A 82 -12.32 -6.07 1.17
C LYS A 82 -11.51 -4.95 0.55
N MET A 83 -12.15 -4.02 -0.15
CA MET A 83 -11.50 -2.83 -0.71
C MET A 83 -10.86 -1.97 0.37
N TRP A 84 -11.58 -1.69 1.45
CA TRP A 84 -11.06 -0.88 2.54
C TRP A 84 -9.88 -1.55 3.25
N ILE A 85 -9.94 -2.86 3.47
CA ILE A 85 -8.84 -3.63 4.06
C ILE A 85 -7.60 -3.54 3.17
N GLU A 86 -7.75 -3.73 1.86
CA GLU A 86 -6.65 -3.62 0.92
C GLU A 86 -6.08 -2.20 0.86
N TYR A 87 -6.93 -1.19 0.79
CA TYR A 87 -6.52 0.20 0.75
C TYR A 87 -5.75 0.61 2.00
N LEU A 88 -6.25 0.26 3.18
CA LEU A 88 -5.56 0.54 4.44
C LEU A 88 -4.20 -0.16 4.51
N ASN A 89 -4.11 -1.39 4.01
CA ASN A 89 -2.83 -2.09 3.92
C ASN A 89 -1.84 -1.36 2.98
N ARG A 90 -2.30 -0.81 1.85
CA ARG A 90 -1.49 0.01 0.94
C ARG A 90 -1.01 1.29 1.62
N VAL A 91 -1.90 2.02 2.30
CA VAL A 91 -1.57 3.25 3.03
C VAL A 91 -0.53 2.97 4.12
N LEU A 92 -0.73 1.89 4.89
CA LEU A 92 0.24 1.47 5.90
C LEU A 92 1.60 1.16 5.27
N GLY A 93 1.61 0.51 4.10
CA GLY A 93 2.82 0.25 3.33
C GLY A 93 3.58 1.52 2.94
N VAL A 94 2.87 2.56 2.51
CA VAL A 94 3.47 3.86 2.20
C VAL A 94 4.14 4.47 3.44
N PHE A 95 3.45 4.49 4.58
CA PHE A 95 4.02 5.02 5.82
C PHE A 95 5.27 4.26 6.25
N ILE A 96 5.24 2.93 6.22
CA ILE A 96 6.42 2.11 6.58
C ILE A 96 7.54 2.33 5.56
N GLY A 97 7.25 2.46 4.27
CA GLY A 97 8.23 2.82 3.25
C GLY A 97 8.94 4.15 3.54
N LEU A 98 8.18 5.17 3.97
CA LEU A 98 8.75 6.45 4.39
C LEU A 98 9.64 6.29 5.63
N PHE A 99 9.26 5.45 6.60
CA PHE A 99 10.09 5.14 7.76
C PHE A 99 11.41 4.45 7.36
N ILE A 100 11.37 3.54 6.39
CA ILE A 100 12.58 2.89 5.87
C ILE A 100 13.50 3.92 5.23
N ILE A 101 12.98 4.81 4.39
CA ILE A 101 13.74 5.89 3.75
C ILE A 101 14.35 6.83 4.81
N ALA A 102 13.57 7.23 5.81
CA ALA A 102 14.03 8.07 6.91
C ALA A 102 15.15 7.39 7.72
N THR A 103 15.01 6.09 7.98
CA THR A 103 16.03 5.30 8.68
C THR A 103 17.33 5.25 7.88
N LEU A 104 17.22 5.01 6.57
CA LEU A 104 18.36 5.01 5.67
C LEU A 104 19.04 6.39 5.64
N ALA A 105 18.26 7.46 5.49
CA ALA A 105 18.78 8.83 5.49
C ALA A 105 19.52 9.15 6.81
N ALA A 106 18.95 8.73 7.95
CA ALA A 106 19.58 8.91 9.26
C ALA A 106 20.86 8.07 9.43
N SER A 107 21.06 7.03 8.65
CA SER A 107 22.27 6.20 8.70
C SER A 107 23.46 6.83 7.94
N PHE A 108 23.22 7.74 6.99
CA PHE A 108 24.29 8.34 6.18
C PHE A 108 25.39 9.05 6.99
N PRO A 109 25.08 9.88 7.99
CA PRO A 109 26.12 10.53 8.80
C PRO A 109 26.94 9.52 9.63
N LEU A 110 26.40 8.33 9.92
CA LEU A 110 27.08 7.29 10.66
C LEU A 110 28.14 6.55 9.84
N ARG A 111 28.13 6.69 8.51
CA ARG A 111 29.10 6.06 7.61
C ARG A 111 30.55 6.38 7.98
N LYS A 112 30.81 7.62 8.41
CA LYS A 112 32.14 8.09 8.81
C LYS A 112 32.51 7.66 10.23
N LEU A 113 31.53 7.56 11.13
CA LEU A 113 31.75 7.25 12.55
C LEU A 113 31.76 5.75 12.84
N SER A 114 30.90 4.98 12.15
CA SER A 114 30.75 3.55 12.41
C SER A 114 30.33 2.83 11.11
N PRO A 115 31.28 2.43 10.25
CA PRO A 115 30.96 1.78 8.98
C PRO A 115 30.07 0.53 9.15
N ARG A 116 30.27 -0.24 10.23
CA ARG A 116 29.49 -1.45 10.52
C ARG A 116 27.99 -1.17 10.71
N LEU A 117 27.64 -0.03 11.33
CA LEU A 117 26.24 0.37 11.50
C LEU A 117 25.61 0.82 10.19
N PHE A 118 26.37 1.47 9.32
CA PHE A 118 25.90 1.88 8.01
C PHE A 118 25.60 0.67 7.12
N TYR A 119 26.54 -0.26 7.02
CA TYR A 119 26.33 -1.46 6.16
C TYR A 119 25.29 -2.42 6.74
N GLY A 120 25.02 -2.39 8.04
CA GLY A 120 23.95 -3.16 8.66
C GLY A 120 22.55 -2.56 8.48
N SER A 121 22.44 -1.34 7.95
CA SER A 121 21.15 -0.66 7.67
C SER A 121 20.74 -0.71 6.19
N LEU A 122 21.63 -1.19 5.31
CA LEU A 122 21.36 -1.46 3.89
C LEU A 122 20.85 -2.87 3.66
#